data_6a5c790b2b84bdbb250b02c16952143f
#
_entry.id   6a5c790b2b84bdbb250b02c16952143f
#
_cell.length_a   1.000
_cell.length_b   1.000
_cell.length_c   1.000
_cell.angle_alpha   90.00
_cell.angle_beta   90.00
_cell.angle_gamma   90.00
#
_symmetry.space_group_name_H-M   'P 1'
#
loop_
_entity.id
_entity.type
_entity.pdbx_description
1 polymer ?
#
loop_
_entity_poly.entity_id
_entity_poly.type
_entity_poly.pdbx_seq_one_letter_code
_entity_poly.pdbx_strand_id
1 'polypeptide(L)'
;MTVKNKDIDLIFETSWEVCNKVGGIYTVLSTKAKTMQEAHKDKVIFIGPDVWTDGNPSPWFSEQRTKLSVWAADAALPYGIKVRTGRWEIPGRPLAILVSFDTLYASKNDFYSHMWERFGVDSLHAYGDYDEGCAFARAAGIVIESIVNFLGDKARNVVAHFDEWTTGMGLLYVADRLPQVATVFTTHATSIGRSICGNGKDLYHYLEAYD
;
A
#
# COMPACT_ATOMS: atom_id res chain seq x y z
N MET A 1 -26.37 -18.66 -9.29
CA MET A 1 -26.41 -17.34 -8.63
C MET A 1 -25.63 -16.36 -9.48
N THR A 2 -26.30 -15.45 -10.16
CA THR A 2 -25.64 -14.37 -10.90
C THR A 2 -25.05 -13.40 -9.88
N VAL A 3 -23.74 -13.39 -9.75
CA VAL A 3 -23.03 -12.37 -8.98
C VAL A 3 -23.35 -11.03 -9.63
N LYS A 4 -24.21 -10.22 -9.01
CA LYS A 4 -24.37 -8.82 -9.43
C LYS A 4 -23.01 -8.17 -9.28
N ASN A 5 -22.42 -7.77 -10.39
CA ASN A 5 -21.20 -6.94 -10.38
C ASN A 5 -21.54 -5.68 -9.57
N LYS A 6 -21.06 -5.61 -8.33
CA LYS A 6 -21.17 -4.38 -7.55
C LYS A 6 -20.15 -3.40 -8.13
N ASP A 7 -20.60 -2.24 -8.54
CA ASP A 7 -19.69 -1.18 -8.97
C ASP A 7 -18.72 -0.84 -7.82
N ILE A 8 -17.44 -0.86 -8.13
CA ILE A 8 -16.40 -0.46 -7.17
C ILE A 8 -16.46 1.07 -7.02
N ASP A 9 -16.49 1.52 -5.77
CA ASP A 9 -16.52 2.94 -5.44
C ASP A 9 -15.12 3.52 -5.33
N LEU A 10 -14.17 2.73 -4.79
CA LEU A 10 -12.80 3.15 -4.55
C LEU A 10 -11.83 1.96 -4.59
N ILE A 11 -10.66 2.18 -5.17
CA ILE A 11 -9.53 1.25 -5.19
C ILE A 11 -8.31 1.97 -4.65
N PHE A 12 -7.67 1.41 -3.65
CA PHE A 12 -6.34 1.81 -3.21
C PHE A 12 -5.29 0.84 -3.76
N GLU A 13 -4.22 1.38 -4.33
CA GLU A 13 -3.06 0.65 -4.80
C GLU A 13 -1.85 1.11 -3.99
N THR A 14 -1.41 0.29 -3.04
CA THR A 14 -0.33 0.62 -2.12
C THR A 14 0.94 -0.13 -2.50
N SER A 15 2.01 0.60 -2.74
CA SER A 15 3.33 0.01 -3.00
C SER A 15 4.46 0.97 -2.63
N TRP A 16 5.58 0.40 -2.23
CA TRP A 16 6.82 1.14 -2.01
C TRP A 16 7.31 1.89 -3.27
N GLU A 17 6.97 1.37 -4.45
CA GLU A 17 7.41 1.94 -5.73
C GLU A 17 6.40 2.90 -6.39
N VAL A 18 5.37 3.33 -5.68
CA VAL A 18 4.50 4.43 -6.15
C VAL A 18 5.24 5.76 -6.02
N CYS A 19 5.41 6.48 -7.14
CA CYS A 19 6.19 7.71 -7.22
C CYS A 19 7.66 7.56 -6.73
N ASN A 20 8.15 6.34 -6.63
CA ASN A 20 9.46 5.98 -6.13
C ASN A 20 10.03 4.84 -7.00
N LYS A 21 10.85 5.19 -7.98
CA LYS A 21 11.37 4.22 -8.95
C LYS A 21 12.61 3.51 -8.40
N VAL A 22 12.43 2.31 -7.87
CA VAL A 22 13.49 1.47 -7.32
C VAL A 22 13.76 0.26 -8.21
N GLY A 23 12.73 -0.45 -8.66
CA GLY A 23 12.91 -1.70 -9.38
C GLY A 23 11.80 -2.04 -10.38
N GLY A 24 11.61 -3.34 -10.60
CA GLY A 24 10.66 -3.87 -11.58
C GLY A 24 9.19 -3.67 -11.20
N ILE A 25 8.88 -3.56 -9.92
CA ILE A 25 7.52 -3.33 -9.43
C ILE A 25 7.00 -1.98 -9.94
N TYR A 26 7.86 -0.95 -9.96
CA TYR A 26 7.52 0.33 -10.59
C TYR A 26 7.01 0.15 -12.01
N THR A 27 7.67 -0.70 -12.81
CA THR A 27 7.27 -0.93 -14.21
C THR A 27 5.91 -1.61 -14.27
N VAL A 28 5.65 -2.61 -13.44
CA VAL A 28 4.35 -3.29 -13.36
C VAL A 28 3.25 -2.30 -13.00
N LEU A 29 3.43 -1.55 -11.92
CA LEU A 29 2.43 -0.59 -11.43
C LEU A 29 2.19 0.55 -12.42
N SER A 30 3.24 1.17 -12.94
CA SER A 30 3.12 2.30 -13.88
C SER A 30 2.49 1.88 -15.21
N THR A 31 2.71 0.64 -15.64
CA THR A 31 2.09 0.11 -16.86
C THR A 31 0.61 -0.18 -16.65
N LYS A 32 0.22 -0.83 -15.54
CA LYS A 32 -1.20 -1.11 -15.26
C LYS A 32 -2.00 0.15 -14.92
N ALA A 33 -1.35 1.17 -14.36
CA ALA A 33 -2.01 2.39 -13.87
C ALA A 33 -2.83 3.09 -14.96
N LYS A 34 -2.32 3.15 -16.20
CA LYS A 34 -3.07 3.72 -17.32
C LYS A 34 -4.38 2.98 -17.57
N THR A 35 -4.35 1.66 -17.64
CA THR A 35 -5.54 0.83 -17.88
C THR A 35 -6.53 0.96 -16.71
N MET A 36 -6.05 0.97 -15.48
CA MET A 36 -6.89 1.18 -14.31
C MET A 36 -7.54 2.56 -14.30
N GLN A 37 -6.78 3.59 -14.66
CA GLN A 37 -7.31 4.95 -14.77
C GLN A 37 -8.36 5.08 -15.87
N GLU A 38 -8.18 4.43 -17.01
CA GLU A 38 -9.16 4.39 -18.09
C GLU A 38 -10.45 3.68 -17.66
N ALA A 39 -10.34 2.55 -16.94
CA ALA A 39 -11.47 1.75 -16.50
C ALA A 39 -12.24 2.36 -15.32
N HIS A 40 -11.53 2.90 -14.34
CA HIS A 40 -12.08 3.33 -13.05
C HIS A 40 -11.95 4.83 -12.80
N LYS A 41 -11.24 5.56 -13.65
CA LYS A 41 -10.96 7.01 -13.54
C LYS A 41 -10.35 7.33 -12.17
N ASP A 42 -10.73 8.45 -11.60
CA ASP A 42 -10.25 8.89 -10.28
C ASP A 42 -10.79 8.08 -9.09
N LYS A 43 -11.42 6.92 -9.34
CA LYS A 43 -11.73 5.95 -8.28
C LYS A 43 -10.49 5.16 -7.82
N VAL A 44 -9.38 5.22 -8.56
CA VAL A 44 -8.11 4.59 -8.19
C VAL A 44 -7.20 5.60 -7.55
N ILE A 45 -6.67 5.26 -6.37
CA ILE A 45 -5.73 6.09 -5.61
C ILE A 45 -4.48 5.27 -5.34
N PHE A 46 -3.34 5.73 -5.82
CA PHE A 46 -2.03 5.12 -5.55
C PHE A 46 -1.44 5.73 -4.28
N ILE A 47 -0.89 4.88 -3.40
CA ILE A 47 -0.26 5.29 -2.14
C ILE A 47 1.20 4.83 -2.14
N GLY A 48 2.11 5.79 -1.98
CA GLY A 48 3.55 5.57 -1.90
C GLY A 48 4.20 6.22 -0.69
N PRO A 49 5.46 5.88 -0.40
CA PRO A 49 6.21 6.49 0.68
C PRO A 49 6.64 7.91 0.31
N ASP A 50 6.60 8.83 1.26
CA ASP A 50 7.20 10.16 1.10
C ASP A 50 8.65 10.13 1.59
N VAL A 51 9.53 9.62 0.75
CA VAL A 51 10.99 9.55 0.97
C VAL A 51 11.73 10.71 0.34
N TRP A 52 10.99 11.73 -0.11
CA TRP A 52 11.50 12.88 -0.83
C TRP A 52 11.53 14.12 0.07
N THR A 53 12.45 15.02 -0.21
CA THR A 53 12.58 16.28 0.52
C THR A 53 12.31 17.49 -0.37
N ASP A 54 12.07 18.66 0.24
CA ASP A 54 11.85 19.91 -0.52
C ASP A 54 13.06 20.27 -1.42
N GLY A 55 14.27 19.90 -0.98
CA GLY A 55 15.49 20.09 -1.77
C GLY A 55 15.73 19.04 -2.86
N ASN A 56 15.00 17.93 -2.81
CA ASN A 56 15.08 16.83 -3.78
C ASN A 56 13.68 16.21 -3.97
N PRO A 57 12.76 16.89 -4.66
CA PRO A 57 11.41 16.42 -4.87
C PRO A 57 11.37 15.22 -5.81
N SER A 58 10.37 14.35 -5.64
CA SER A 58 10.16 13.24 -6.55
C SER A 58 9.93 13.74 -7.98
N PRO A 59 10.71 13.28 -8.97
CA PRO A 59 10.44 13.60 -10.36
C PRO A 59 9.18 12.91 -10.92
N TRP A 60 8.61 11.99 -10.14
CA TRP A 60 7.46 11.18 -10.52
C TRP A 60 6.16 11.64 -9.86
N PHE A 61 6.19 12.69 -9.04
CA PHE A 61 5.03 13.19 -8.32
C PHE A 61 4.82 14.68 -8.58
N SER A 62 3.60 15.04 -8.94
CA SER A 62 3.17 16.43 -9.09
C SER A 62 2.13 16.75 -8.02
N GLU A 63 2.56 17.50 -7.02
CA GLU A 63 1.65 18.00 -6.00
C GLU A 63 0.69 19.03 -6.59
N GLN A 64 -0.58 18.76 -6.49
CA GLN A 64 -1.60 19.63 -7.06
C GLN A 64 -2.96 19.41 -6.39
N ARG A 65 -3.81 20.41 -6.51
CA ARG A 65 -5.18 20.29 -6.02
C ARG A 65 -5.94 19.20 -6.79
N THR A 66 -6.49 18.24 -6.04
CA THR A 66 -7.30 17.12 -6.54
C THR A 66 -8.53 16.94 -5.67
N LYS A 67 -9.40 15.99 -5.98
CA LYS A 67 -10.51 15.63 -5.10
C LYS A 67 -10.07 15.17 -3.69
N LEU A 68 -8.81 14.70 -3.55
CA LEU A 68 -8.25 14.32 -2.25
C LEU A 68 -7.90 15.51 -1.37
N SER A 69 -7.77 16.71 -1.95
CA SER A 69 -7.34 17.91 -1.21
C SER A 69 -8.35 18.35 -0.16
N VAL A 70 -9.64 18.03 -0.35
CA VAL A 70 -10.68 18.32 0.66
C VAL A 70 -10.47 17.43 1.88
N TRP A 71 -10.29 16.13 1.69
CA TRP A 71 -9.96 15.21 2.77
C TRP A 71 -8.64 15.59 3.44
N ALA A 72 -7.59 15.85 2.67
CA ALA A 72 -6.25 16.12 3.20
C ALA A 72 -6.19 17.40 4.05
N ALA A 73 -7.02 18.39 3.75
CA ALA A 73 -7.10 19.62 4.54
C ALA A 73 -7.73 19.43 5.93
N ASP A 74 -8.63 18.44 6.05
CA ASP A 74 -9.35 18.15 7.29
C ASP A 74 -8.80 16.90 8.02
N ALA A 75 -7.88 16.17 7.39
CA ALA A 75 -7.36 14.91 7.90
C ALA A 75 -6.48 15.12 9.15
N ALA A 76 -7.02 14.82 10.32
CA ALA A 76 -6.25 14.72 11.56
C ALA A 76 -5.66 13.30 11.70
N LEU A 77 -4.57 13.04 10.98
CA LEU A 77 -3.91 11.73 11.02
C LEU A 77 -3.17 11.53 12.35
N PRO A 78 -3.31 10.38 13.01
CA PRO A 78 -2.62 10.08 14.25
C PRO A 78 -1.11 10.00 14.05
N TYR A 79 -0.36 10.00 15.15
CA TYR A 79 1.10 9.86 15.19
C TYR A 79 1.88 10.95 14.45
N GLY A 80 1.25 12.05 14.03
CA GLY A 80 1.90 13.09 13.27
C GLY A 80 2.21 12.73 11.81
N ILE A 81 1.55 11.70 11.27
CA ILE A 81 1.63 11.33 9.85
C ILE A 81 1.23 12.53 8.99
N LYS A 82 2.03 12.80 7.97
CA LYS A 82 1.74 13.83 6.96
C LYS A 82 1.49 13.18 5.61
N VAL A 83 0.69 13.84 4.80
CA VAL A 83 0.40 13.40 3.44
C VAL A 83 0.58 14.52 2.44
N ARG A 84 1.04 14.16 1.26
CA ARG A 84 1.05 15.03 0.08
C ARG A 84 0.13 14.42 -0.96
N THR A 85 -0.76 15.22 -1.55
CA THR A 85 -1.74 14.73 -2.54
C THR A 85 -1.50 15.36 -3.89
N GLY A 86 -1.66 14.55 -4.94
CA GLY A 86 -1.38 15.01 -6.29
C GLY A 86 -1.61 13.92 -7.32
N ARG A 87 -0.73 13.90 -8.32
CA ARG A 87 -0.75 12.91 -9.38
C ARG A 87 0.61 12.28 -9.60
N TRP A 88 0.59 11.00 -9.92
CA TRP A 88 1.77 10.29 -10.39
C TRP A 88 2.07 10.66 -11.85
N GLU A 89 3.29 11.13 -12.12
CA GLU A 89 3.73 11.61 -13.46
C GLU A 89 4.13 10.43 -14.37
N ILE A 90 3.13 9.60 -14.69
CA ILE A 90 3.18 8.47 -15.60
C ILE A 90 1.98 8.51 -16.56
N PRO A 91 1.94 7.70 -17.62
CA PRO A 91 0.77 7.60 -18.50
C PRO A 91 -0.51 7.33 -17.71
N GLY A 92 -1.55 8.12 -18.00
CA GLY A 92 -2.83 8.08 -17.25
C GLY A 92 -2.90 9.03 -16.06
N ARG A 93 -1.78 9.55 -15.56
CA ARG A 93 -1.68 10.51 -14.45
C ARG A 93 -2.66 10.21 -13.29
N PRO A 94 -2.63 8.99 -12.71
CA PRO A 94 -3.56 8.62 -11.66
C PRO A 94 -3.36 9.47 -10.40
N LEU A 95 -4.38 9.49 -9.55
CA LEU A 95 -4.28 10.11 -8.22
C LEU A 95 -3.21 9.40 -7.39
N ALA A 96 -2.40 10.17 -6.70
CA ALA A 96 -1.39 9.65 -5.80
C ALA A 96 -1.36 10.40 -4.47
N ILE A 97 -1.03 9.65 -3.42
CA ILE A 97 -0.76 10.14 -2.08
C ILE A 97 0.65 9.69 -1.69
N LEU A 98 1.50 10.61 -1.29
CA LEU A 98 2.74 10.30 -0.60
C LEU A 98 2.54 10.43 0.90
N VAL A 99 3.03 9.45 1.67
CA VAL A 99 2.76 9.33 3.12
C VAL A 99 4.07 9.31 3.88
N SER A 100 4.22 10.22 4.86
CA SER A 100 5.33 10.15 5.81
C SER A 100 5.08 9.05 6.84
N PHE A 101 6.13 8.39 7.30
CA PHE A 101 6.02 7.26 8.23
C PHE A 101 7.07 7.25 9.36
N ASP A 102 8.03 8.17 9.34
CA ASP A 102 9.13 8.23 10.29
C ASP A 102 8.67 8.29 11.75
N THR A 103 7.58 8.98 12.00
CA THR A 103 7.02 9.12 13.35
C THR A 103 6.48 7.82 13.94
N LEU A 104 6.25 6.80 13.11
CA LEU A 104 5.73 5.50 13.53
C LEU A 104 6.79 4.58 14.14
N TYR A 105 8.07 4.86 13.92
CA TYR A 105 9.14 4.07 14.56
C TYR A 105 9.06 4.08 16.08
N ALA A 106 8.63 5.18 16.68
CA ALA A 106 8.49 5.31 18.14
C ALA A 106 7.47 4.33 18.73
N SER A 107 6.48 3.90 17.96
CA SER A 107 5.39 3.00 18.39
C SER A 107 5.41 1.65 17.66
N LYS A 108 6.54 1.26 17.06
CA LYS A 108 6.62 0.04 16.26
C LYS A 108 6.39 -1.22 17.09
N ASN A 109 6.94 -1.28 18.31
CA ASN A 109 6.84 -2.46 19.15
C ASN A 109 5.39 -2.74 19.60
N ASP A 110 4.63 -1.69 19.93
CA ASP A 110 3.21 -1.83 20.26
C ASP A 110 2.42 -2.36 19.07
N PHE A 111 2.76 -1.88 17.88
CA PHE A 111 2.14 -2.36 16.64
C PHE A 111 2.51 -3.82 16.35
N TYR A 112 3.76 -4.21 16.51
CA TYR A 112 4.20 -5.59 16.32
C TYR A 112 3.56 -6.54 17.33
N SER A 113 3.45 -6.15 18.59
CA SER A 113 2.74 -6.93 19.61
C SER A 113 1.28 -7.14 19.20
N HIS A 114 0.60 -6.10 18.75
CA HIS A 114 -0.77 -6.20 18.27
C HIS A 114 -0.89 -7.15 17.05
N MET A 115 0.03 -7.07 16.09
CA MET A 115 0.04 -7.96 14.92
C MET A 115 0.33 -9.42 15.30
N TRP A 116 1.17 -9.65 16.31
CA TRP A 116 1.39 -10.98 16.85
C TRP A 116 0.12 -11.53 17.52
N GLU A 117 -0.48 -10.77 18.42
CA GLU A 117 -1.70 -11.19 19.12
C GLU A 117 -2.87 -11.45 18.17
N ARG A 118 -2.99 -10.67 17.12
CA ARG A 118 -4.12 -10.71 16.21
C ARG A 118 -3.95 -11.71 15.06
N PHE A 119 -2.74 -11.85 14.54
CA PHE A 119 -2.46 -12.60 13.30
C PHE A 119 -1.31 -13.60 13.43
N GLY A 120 -0.63 -13.67 14.57
CA GLY A 120 0.51 -14.55 14.78
C GLY A 120 1.76 -14.14 13.99
N VAL A 121 1.86 -12.88 13.57
CA VAL A 121 3.04 -12.39 12.82
C VAL A 121 4.18 -12.08 13.78
N ASP A 122 5.19 -12.95 13.78
CA ASP A 122 6.39 -12.77 14.60
C ASP A 122 7.33 -11.73 13.98
N SER A 123 7.51 -10.62 14.71
CA SER A 123 8.43 -9.54 14.36
C SER A 123 9.52 -9.34 15.42
N LEU A 124 9.71 -10.31 16.33
CA LEU A 124 10.62 -10.18 17.46
C LEU A 124 12.08 -9.95 17.06
N HIS A 125 12.49 -10.57 15.96
CA HIS A 125 13.85 -10.48 15.43
C HIS A 125 13.94 -9.60 14.17
N ALA A 126 12.89 -8.80 13.90
CA ALA A 126 12.86 -7.90 12.75
C ALA A 126 13.78 -6.69 12.96
N TYR A 127 14.46 -6.28 11.91
CA TYR A 127 15.37 -5.13 11.91
C TYR A 127 15.55 -4.55 10.50
N GLY A 128 16.11 -3.34 10.42
CA GLY A 128 16.49 -2.70 9.17
C GLY A 128 15.32 -2.44 8.23
N ASP A 129 15.42 -2.92 7.01
CA ASP A 129 14.43 -2.70 5.93
C ASP A 129 13.02 -3.20 6.30
N TYR A 130 12.91 -4.18 7.18
CA TYR A 130 11.63 -4.66 7.67
C TYR A 130 10.87 -3.58 8.44
N ASP A 131 11.55 -2.89 9.36
CA ASP A 131 10.94 -1.81 10.14
C ASP A 131 10.44 -0.67 9.24
N GLU A 132 11.22 -0.35 8.20
CA GLU A 132 10.88 0.70 7.24
C GLU A 132 9.62 0.33 6.45
N GLY A 133 9.60 -0.87 5.86
CA GLY A 133 8.44 -1.38 5.15
C GLY A 133 7.20 -1.45 6.03
N CYS A 134 7.32 -1.93 7.27
CA CYS A 134 6.21 -2.02 8.22
C CYS A 134 5.68 -0.65 8.64
N ALA A 135 6.56 0.34 8.88
CA ALA A 135 6.15 1.70 9.23
C ALA A 135 5.39 2.37 8.08
N PHE A 136 5.90 2.26 6.85
CA PHE A 136 5.20 2.75 5.66
C PHE A 136 3.83 2.06 5.49
N ALA A 137 3.81 0.73 5.56
CA ALA A 137 2.59 -0.05 5.39
C ALA A 137 1.51 0.34 6.40
N ARG A 138 1.89 0.51 7.68
CA ARG A 138 0.99 0.98 8.73
C ARG A 138 0.48 2.39 8.44
N ALA A 139 1.35 3.30 8.01
CA ALA A 139 0.97 4.67 7.64
C ALA A 139 -0.04 4.67 6.50
N ALA A 140 0.19 3.86 5.46
CA ALA A 140 -0.74 3.69 4.34
C ALA A 140 -2.10 3.13 4.80
N GLY A 141 -2.11 2.14 5.70
CA GLY A 141 -3.33 1.60 6.30
C GLY A 141 -4.13 2.66 7.05
N ILE A 142 -3.47 3.50 7.84
CA ILE A 142 -4.08 4.62 8.57
C ILE A 142 -4.68 5.66 7.61
N VAL A 143 -3.99 5.95 6.51
CA VAL A 143 -4.49 6.86 5.45
C VAL A 143 -5.73 6.28 4.79
N ILE A 144 -5.74 4.99 4.47
CA ILE A 144 -6.91 4.29 3.92
C ILE A 144 -8.10 4.39 4.89
N GLU A 145 -7.87 4.08 6.18
CA GLU A 145 -8.91 4.18 7.23
C GLU A 145 -9.48 5.59 7.29
N SER A 146 -8.63 6.60 7.29
CA SER A 146 -9.05 8.00 7.34
C SER A 146 -9.91 8.40 6.13
N ILE A 147 -9.52 7.99 4.91
CA ILE A 147 -10.29 8.29 3.69
C ILE A 147 -11.64 7.57 3.69
N VAL A 148 -11.65 6.28 4.04
CA VAL A 148 -12.89 5.49 4.09
C VAL A 148 -13.87 6.10 5.09
N ASN A 149 -13.40 6.48 6.28
CA ASN A 149 -14.23 7.13 7.30
C ASN A 149 -14.73 8.51 6.85
N PHE A 150 -13.89 9.30 6.19
CA PHE A 150 -14.29 10.61 5.63
C PHE A 150 -15.37 10.49 4.56
N LEU A 151 -15.28 9.49 3.70
CA LEU A 151 -16.27 9.26 2.64
C LEU A 151 -17.56 8.62 3.14
N GLY A 152 -17.49 7.82 4.21
CA GLY A 152 -18.65 7.16 4.82
C GLY A 152 -19.46 6.36 3.78
N ASP A 153 -20.76 6.60 3.74
CA ASP A 153 -21.69 5.91 2.83
C ASP A 153 -21.41 6.10 1.33
N LYS A 154 -20.54 7.05 0.96
CA LYS A 154 -20.15 7.29 -0.43
C LYS A 154 -19.10 6.27 -0.95
N ALA A 155 -18.51 5.47 -0.06
CA ALA A 155 -17.52 4.46 -0.41
C ALA A 155 -17.84 3.14 0.30
N ARG A 156 -18.82 2.39 -0.21
CA ARG A 156 -19.25 1.11 0.36
C ARG A 156 -18.53 -0.10 -0.24
N ASN A 157 -18.17 0.00 -1.53
CA ASN A 157 -17.47 -1.07 -2.24
C ASN A 157 -16.01 -0.66 -2.46
N VAL A 158 -15.19 -0.86 -1.45
CA VAL A 158 -13.77 -0.44 -1.43
C VAL A 158 -12.88 -1.66 -1.54
N VAL A 159 -11.84 -1.55 -2.35
CA VAL A 159 -10.75 -2.52 -2.47
C VAL A 159 -9.45 -1.84 -2.06
N ALA A 160 -8.70 -2.48 -1.18
CA ALA A 160 -7.35 -2.09 -0.81
C ALA A 160 -6.37 -3.16 -1.28
N HIS A 161 -5.56 -2.82 -2.28
CA HIS A 161 -4.54 -3.68 -2.85
C HIS A 161 -3.16 -3.28 -2.32
N PHE A 162 -2.44 -4.26 -1.83
CA PHE A 162 -1.11 -4.13 -1.26
C PHE A 162 -0.12 -4.94 -2.08
N ASP A 163 0.95 -4.28 -2.49
CA ASP A 163 1.90 -4.82 -3.44
C ASP A 163 3.27 -5.03 -2.76
N GLU A 164 3.71 -6.27 -2.71
CA GLU A 164 4.93 -6.79 -2.10
C GLU A 164 4.97 -6.76 -0.56
N TRP A 165 5.96 -7.47 -0.01
CA TRP A 165 6.15 -7.64 1.43
C TRP A 165 6.23 -6.32 2.21
N THR A 166 6.78 -5.26 1.59
CA THR A 166 6.89 -3.92 2.18
C THR A 166 5.55 -3.28 2.51
N THR A 167 4.43 -3.86 2.05
CA THR A 167 3.08 -3.37 2.32
C THR A 167 2.20 -4.35 3.08
N GLY A 168 2.69 -5.56 3.37
CA GLY A 168 1.92 -6.63 3.99
C GLY A 168 1.30 -6.25 5.34
N MET A 169 2.02 -5.52 6.19
CA MET A 169 1.50 -5.03 7.48
C MET A 169 0.33 -4.04 7.32
N GLY A 170 0.29 -3.31 6.22
CA GLY A 170 -0.82 -2.42 5.90
C GLY A 170 -2.09 -3.19 5.55
N LEU A 171 -1.95 -4.32 4.85
CA LEU A 171 -3.07 -5.23 4.59
C LEU A 171 -3.67 -5.75 5.90
N LEU A 172 -2.82 -6.22 6.81
CA LEU A 172 -3.28 -6.72 8.10
C LEU A 172 -3.95 -5.63 8.93
N TYR A 173 -3.39 -4.41 8.92
CA TYR A 173 -4.01 -3.26 9.56
C TYR A 173 -5.42 -2.98 9.01
N VAL A 174 -5.58 -2.96 7.68
CA VAL A 174 -6.88 -2.72 7.04
C VAL A 174 -7.85 -3.86 7.34
N ALA A 175 -7.41 -5.12 7.30
CA ALA A 175 -8.25 -6.27 7.61
C ALA A 175 -8.76 -6.25 9.06
N ASP A 176 -7.96 -5.75 10.00
CA ASP A 176 -8.35 -5.64 11.41
C ASP A 176 -9.30 -4.45 11.66
N ARG A 177 -9.00 -3.29 11.07
CA ARG A 177 -9.69 -2.03 11.35
C ARG A 177 -10.92 -1.76 10.47
N LEU A 178 -10.91 -2.30 9.25
CA LEU A 178 -11.92 -2.04 8.21
C LEU A 178 -12.42 -3.35 7.60
N PRO A 179 -13.13 -4.20 8.36
CA PRO A 179 -13.56 -5.52 7.87
C PRO A 179 -14.51 -5.45 6.67
N GLN A 180 -15.06 -4.28 6.36
CA GLN A 180 -15.91 -4.03 5.19
C GLN A 180 -15.10 -3.75 3.90
N VAL A 181 -13.79 -3.50 4.00
CA VAL A 181 -12.90 -3.26 2.85
C VAL A 181 -12.35 -4.58 2.37
N ALA A 182 -12.49 -4.86 1.08
CA ALA A 182 -11.87 -6.03 0.47
C ALA A 182 -10.36 -5.81 0.34
N THR A 183 -9.56 -6.77 0.82
CA THR A 183 -8.10 -6.69 0.72
C THR A 183 -7.57 -7.64 -0.34
N VAL A 184 -6.56 -7.20 -1.09
CA VAL A 184 -5.84 -7.99 -2.08
C VAL A 184 -4.34 -7.85 -1.81
N PHE A 185 -3.62 -8.95 -1.89
CA PHE A 185 -2.16 -8.95 -1.78
C PHE A 185 -1.53 -9.52 -3.05
N THR A 186 -0.52 -8.83 -3.57
CA THR A 186 0.30 -9.33 -4.68
C THR A 186 1.75 -9.40 -4.26
N THR A 187 2.37 -10.55 -4.44
CA THR A 187 3.81 -10.72 -4.29
C THR A 187 4.43 -11.08 -5.64
N HIS A 188 5.59 -10.50 -5.93
CA HIS A 188 6.35 -10.74 -7.17
C HIS A 188 7.48 -11.75 -6.96
N ALA A 189 7.95 -11.87 -5.73
CA ALA A 189 8.97 -12.84 -5.37
C ALA A 189 8.92 -13.16 -3.87
N THR A 190 9.17 -14.42 -3.53
CA THR A 190 9.29 -14.85 -2.14
C THR A 190 10.74 -15.20 -1.83
N SER A 191 11.18 -15.01 -0.59
CA SER A 191 12.52 -15.39 -0.15
C SER A 191 12.75 -16.89 -0.32
N ILE A 192 11.76 -17.72 0.03
CA ILE A 192 11.85 -19.17 -0.13
C ILE A 192 11.91 -19.60 -1.60
N GLY A 193 11.06 -19.00 -2.46
CA GLY A 193 11.09 -19.29 -3.90
C GLY A 193 12.42 -18.92 -4.54
N ARG A 194 13.00 -17.78 -4.17
CA ARG A 194 14.34 -17.37 -4.62
C ARG A 194 15.42 -18.30 -4.12
N SER A 195 15.33 -18.75 -2.86
CA SER A 195 16.30 -19.70 -2.29
C SER A 195 16.26 -21.04 -3.00
N ILE A 196 15.08 -21.59 -3.24
CA ILE A 196 14.92 -22.87 -3.94
C ILE A 196 15.45 -22.77 -5.37
N CYS A 197 14.94 -21.84 -6.16
CA CYS A 197 15.30 -21.69 -7.58
C CYS A 197 16.75 -21.22 -7.76
N GLY A 198 17.24 -20.32 -6.90
CA GLY A 198 18.62 -19.82 -6.94
C GLY A 198 19.67 -20.89 -6.61
N ASN A 199 19.29 -21.93 -5.90
CA ASN A 199 20.14 -23.12 -5.65
C ASN A 199 19.94 -24.25 -6.68
N GLY A 200 19.28 -23.97 -7.79
CA GLY A 200 19.05 -24.93 -8.87
C GLY A 200 18.10 -26.07 -8.50
N LYS A 201 17.30 -25.91 -7.44
CA LYS A 201 16.33 -26.92 -7.03
C LYS A 201 15.03 -26.72 -7.81
N ASP A 202 14.36 -27.82 -8.12
CA ASP A 202 13.10 -27.80 -8.86
C ASP A 202 11.91 -27.48 -7.94
N LEU A 203 11.39 -26.27 -8.06
CA LEU A 203 10.26 -25.80 -7.24
C LEU A 203 8.94 -26.52 -7.60
N TYR A 204 8.70 -26.75 -8.88
CA TYR A 204 7.37 -27.20 -9.33
C TYR A 204 7.14 -28.69 -9.20
N HIS A 205 8.19 -29.51 -9.30
CA HIS A 205 8.08 -30.96 -9.18
C HIS A 205 8.22 -31.47 -7.74
N TYR A 206 8.82 -30.67 -6.86
CA TYR A 206 9.11 -31.07 -5.49
C TYR A 206 8.58 -30.08 -4.44
N LEU A 207 7.50 -29.36 -4.76
CA LEU A 207 6.98 -28.33 -3.86
C LEU A 207 6.68 -28.87 -2.46
N GLU A 208 6.10 -30.06 -2.37
CA GLU A 208 5.78 -30.74 -1.09
C GLU A 208 7.02 -31.14 -0.27
N ALA A 209 8.20 -31.16 -0.88
CA ALA A 209 9.46 -31.51 -0.20
C ALA A 209 10.15 -30.32 0.49
N TYR A 210 9.55 -29.13 0.39
CA TYR A 210 10.10 -27.89 0.94
C TYR A 210 9.26 -27.30 2.07
N ASP A 211 8.36 -28.09 2.64
CA ASP A 211 7.51 -27.72 3.80
C ASP A 211 8.32 -27.61 5.10
#